data_2241902b5478f805c7b06263fd08227f
#
_entry.id   2241902b5478f805c7b06263fd08227f
#
_cell.length_a   1.000
_cell.length_b   1.000
_cell.length_c   1.000
_cell.angle_alpha   90.00
_cell.angle_beta   90.00
_cell.angle_gamma   90.00
#
_symmetry.space_group_name_H-M   'P 1'
#
loop_
_entity.id
_entity.type
_entity.pdbx_description
1 polymer ?
#
loop_
_entity_poly.entity_id
_entity_poly.type
_entity_poly.pdbx_seq_one_letter_code
_entity_poly.pdbx_strand_id
1 'polypeptide(L)'
;MILPDPVFNDQKVSKFVNHLMYDGKKNASYEIIYKALDTVKEKMAKEEKPALEIWKQALDNITPQVEVKSRRIGGATFQVPTEIRPERKESISMKNLIAFARKRGGKSMADKLAAEIMDAYNNQGGAYKRKEDMHRMAEANRAFAHFRF
;
A
#
# COMPACT_ATOMS: atom_id res chain seq x y z
N MET A 1 -17.81 11.23 -5.39
CA MET A 1 -18.05 10.10 -4.46
C MET A 1 -17.71 8.78 -5.11
N ILE A 2 -16.95 7.94 -4.41
CA ILE A 2 -16.55 6.62 -4.93
C ILE A 2 -17.60 5.59 -4.53
N LEU A 3 -18.12 4.87 -5.53
CA LEU A 3 -19.10 3.81 -5.29
C LEU A 3 -18.38 2.56 -4.77
N PRO A 4 -19.00 1.81 -3.85
CA PRO A 4 -18.42 0.54 -3.40
C PRO A 4 -18.36 -0.48 -4.54
N ASP A 5 -17.46 -1.45 -4.41
CA ASP A 5 -17.31 -2.51 -5.42
C ASP A 5 -18.51 -3.47 -5.42
N PRO A 6 -18.80 -4.13 -6.55
CA PRO A 6 -19.99 -4.96 -6.67
C PRO A 6 -19.93 -6.30 -5.88
N VAL A 7 -18.72 -6.82 -5.59
CA VAL A 7 -18.60 -8.12 -4.92
C VAL A 7 -18.57 -7.99 -3.40
N PHE A 8 -17.73 -7.10 -2.88
CA PHE A 8 -17.56 -6.92 -1.44
C PHE A 8 -18.32 -5.73 -0.88
N ASN A 9 -18.90 -4.92 -1.75
CA ASN A 9 -19.58 -3.68 -1.38
C ASN A 9 -18.69 -2.78 -0.51
N ASP A 10 -17.43 -2.63 -0.92
CA ASP A 10 -16.40 -1.92 -0.16
C ASP A 10 -15.76 -0.81 -0.98
N GLN A 11 -15.75 0.41 -0.44
CA GLN A 11 -15.17 1.58 -1.12
C GLN A 11 -13.65 1.50 -1.24
N LYS A 12 -12.97 0.85 -0.28
CA LYS A 12 -11.52 0.68 -0.35
C LYS A 12 -11.10 -0.18 -1.53
N VAL A 13 -11.89 -1.23 -1.82
CA VAL A 13 -11.64 -2.07 -2.99
C VAL A 13 -11.75 -1.25 -4.27
N SER A 14 -12.77 -0.41 -4.37
CA SER A 14 -12.95 0.48 -5.53
C SER A 14 -11.80 1.46 -5.69
N LYS A 15 -11.33 2.05 -4.59
CA LYS A 15 -10.16 2.94 -4.60
C LYS A 15 -8.90 2.20 -5.04
N PHE A 16 -8.71 0.99 -4.55
CA PHE A 16 -7.56 0.16 -4.92
C PHE A 16 -7.57 -0.16 -6.41
N VAL A 17 -8.74 -0.49 -6.95
CA VAL A 17 -8.91 -0.74 -8.39
C VAL A 17 -8.51 0.48 -9.22
N ASN A 18 -8.88 1.67 -8.75
CA ASN A 18 -8.49 2.90 -9.44
C ASN A 18 -6.96 3.08 -9.49
N HIS A 19 -6.24 2.70 -8.45
CA HIS A 19 -4.78 2.74 -8.45
C HIS A 19 -4.14 1.62 -9.28
N LEU A 20 -4.81 0.48 -9.38
CA LEU A 20 -4.32 -0.69 -10.11
C LEU A 20 -4.54 -0.56 -11.62
N MET A 21 -5.50 0.24 -12.04
CA MET A 21 -5.97 0.32 -13.42
C MET A 21 -4.91 0.88 -14.38
N TYR A 22 -4.79 0.23 -15.54
CA TYR A 22 -4.04 0.73 -16.70
C TYR A 22 -4.98 0.97 -17.86
N ASP A 23 -4.78 2.08 -18.56
CA ASP A 23 -5.46 2.39 -19.83
C ASP A 23 -7.00 2.30 -19.74
N GLY A 24 -7.56 2.65 -18.59
CA GLY A 24 -9.00 2.61 -18.40
C GLY A 24 -9.61 1.21 -18.28
N LYS A 25 -8.79 0.16 -18.17
CA LYS A 25 -9.26 -1.24 -18.13
C LYS A 25 -9.72 -1.63 -16.73
N LYS A 26 -10.84 -1.08 -16.31
CA LYS A 26 -11.37 -1.25 -14.95
C LYS A 26 -11.77 -2.69 -14.63
N ASN A 27 -12.42 -3.38 -15.57
CA ASN A 27 -12.83 -4.78 -15.38
C ASN A 27 -11.64 -5.71 -15.16
N ALA A 28 -10.55 -5.50 -15.92
CA ALA A 28 -9.33 -6.28 -15.75
C ALA A 28 -8.74 -6.08 -14.35
N SER A 29 -8.77 -4.85 -13.83
CA SER A 29 -8.27 -4.53 -12.49
C SER A 29 -9.15 -5.17 -11.41
N TYR A 30 -10.46 -5.19 -11.56
CA TYR A 30 -11.35 -5.89 -10.64
C TYR A 30 -11.05 -7.39 -10.62
N GLU A 31 -10.85 -8.00 -11.79
CA GLU A 31 -10.50 -9.41 -11.85
C GLU A 31 -9.19 -9.72 -11.11
N ILE A 32 -8.20 -8.86 -11.25
CA ILE A 32 -6.91 -9.03 -10.56
C ILE A 32 -7.09 -9.07 -9.05
N ILE A 33 -7.79 -8.09 -8.48
CA ILE A 33 -7.97 -8.03 -7.03
C ILE A 33 -8.85 -9.20 -6.53
N TYR A 34 -9.89 -9.56 -7.27
CA TYR A 34 -10.75 -10.66 -6.86
C TYR A 34 -10.02 -12.01 -6.88
N LYS A 35 -9.23 -12.27 -7.93
CA LYS A 35 -8.40 -13.48 -8.00
C LYS A 35 -7.33 -13.49 -6.92
N ALA A 36 -6.71 -12.34 -6.65
CA ALA A 36 -5.72 -12.23 -5.58
C ALA A 36 -6.35 -12.56 -4.22
N LEU A 37 -7.54 -12.03 -3.94
CA LEU A 37 -8.24 -12.28 -2.69
C LEU A 37 -8.68 -13.76 -2.58
N ASP A 38 -9.09 -14.39 -3.68
CA ASP A 38 -9.38 -15.82 -3.69
C ASP A 38 -8.16 -16.65 -3.32
N THR A 39 -7.00 -16.31 -3.87
CA THR A 39 -5.74 -16.99 -3.55
C THR A 39 -5.38 -16.80 -2.08
N VAL A 40 -5.53 -15.60 -1.56
CA VAL A 40 -5.27 -15.31 -0.15
C VAL A 40 -6.21 -16.12 0.74
N LYS A 41 -7.48 -16.20 0.38
CA LYS A 41 -8.48 -16.99 1.12
C LYS A 41 -8.07 -18.46 1.23
N GLU A 42 -7.61 -19.05 0.13
CA GLU A 42 -7.19 -20.45 0.10
C GLU A 42 -5.92 -20.68 0.92
N LYS A 43 -4.90 -19.84 0.70
CA LYS A 43 -3.58 -20.04 1.30
C LYS A 43 -3.53 -19.62 2.77
N MET A 44 -4.41 -18.74 3.20
CA MET A 44 -4.44 -18.24 4.57
C MET A 44 -5.71 -18.67 5.31
N ALA A 45 -6.26 -19.82 4.97
CA ALA A 45 -7.45 -20.37 5.62
C ALA A 45 -7.28 -20.55 7.14
N LYS A 46 -6.05 -20.78 7.60
CA LYS A 46 -5.74 -20.96 9.03
C LYS A 46 -5.97 -19.70 9.86
N GLU A 47 -5.98 -18.53 9.23
CA GLU A 47 -6.20 -17.26 9.94
C GLU A 47 -7.66 -17.09 10.38
N GLU A 48 -8.58 -17.88 9.82
CA GLU A 48 -10.02 -17.82 10.13
C GLU A 48 -10.62 -16.42 9.94
N LYS A 49 -10.06 -15.64 9.02
CA LYS A 49 -10.51 -14.30 8.70
C LYS A 49 -10.90 -14.21 7.23
N PRO A 50 -11.89 -13.38 6.88
CA PRO A 50 -12.16 -13.10 5.47
C PRO A 50 -10.92 -12.53 4.76
N ALA A 51 -10.72 -12.91 3.50
CA ALA A 51 -9.60 -12.40 2.71
C ALA A 51 -9.60 -10.87 2.65
N LEU A 52 -10.76 -10.26 2.62
CA LEU A 52 -10.88 -8.79 2.63
C LEU A 52 -10.26 -8.18 3.89
N GLU A 53 -10.47 -8.78 5.05
CA GLU A 53 -9.87 -8.31 6.31
C GLU A 53 -8.37 -8.51 6.33
N ILE A 54 -7.88 -9.61 5.78
CA ILE A 54 -6.44 -9.88 5.64
C ILE A 54 -5.81 -8.80 4.77
N TRP A 55 -6.44 -8.46 3.65
CA TRP A 55 -5.98 -7.41 2.76
C TRP A 55 -5.95 -6.04 3.46
N LYS A 56 -7.00 -5.71 4.20
CA LYS A 56 -7.05 -4.44 4.94
C LYS A 56 -5.96 -4.37 6.01
N GLN A 57 -5.73 -5.47 6.72
CA GLN A 57 -4.66 -5.54 7.72
C GLN A 57 -3.29 -5.43 7.06
N ALA A 58 -3.11 -6.05 5.90
CA ALA A 58 -1.86 -5.93 5.14
C ALA A 58 -1.61 -4.47 4.74
N LEU A 59 -2.64 -3.76 4.28
CA LEU A 59 -2.52 -2.33 3.97
C LEU A 59 -2.14 -1.50 5.19
N ASP A 60 -2.76 -1.77 6.34
CA ASP A 60 -2.41 -1.08 7.58
C ASP A 60 -0.95 -1.32 7.97
N ASN A 61 -0.49 -2.55 7.81
CA ASN A 61 0.90 -2.92 8.15
C ASN A 61 1.94 -2.18 7.31
N ILE A 62 1.60 -1.80 6.09
CA ILE A 62 2.52 -1.11 5.19
C ILE A 62 2.25 0.39 5.10
N THR A 63 1.31 0.90 5.89
CA THR A 63 0.95 2.32 5.88
C THR A 63 1.99 3.13 6.66
N PRO A 64 2.73 4.04 6.00
CA PRO A 64 3.67 4.90 6.73
C PRO A 64 2.93 5.99 7.48
N GLN A 65 3.47 6.36 8.64
CA GLN A 65 2.91 7.44 9.47
C GLN A 65 3.56 8.77 9.17
N VAL A 66 4.83 8.74 8.75
CA VAL A 66 5.61 9.94 8.45
C VAL A 66 6.37 9.73 7.15
N GLU A 67 6.64 10.82 6.46
CA GLU A 67 7.50 10.84 5.28
C GLU A 67 8.47 12.00 5.40
N VAL A 68 9.49 12.03 4.53
CA VAL A 68 10.39 13.16 4.47
C VAL A 68 10.10 13.95 3.20
N LYS A 69 10.09 15.28 3.32
CA LYS A 69 9.94 16.19 2.19
C LYS A 69 11.16 17.09 2.11
N SER A 70 11.61 17.33 0.90
CA SER A 70 12.71 18.24 0.68
C SER A 70 12.26 19.69 0.89
N ARG A 71 13.04 20.44 1.65
CA ARG A 71 12.81 21.87 1.83
C ARG A 71 14.13 22.61 1.66
N ARG A 72 14.09 23.69 0.91
CA ARG A 72 15.27 24.49 0.65
C ARG A 72 15.28 25.70 1.55
N ILE A 73 16.32 25.82 2.35
CA ILE A 73 16.49 26.93 3.30
C ILE A 73 17.91 27.48 3.13
N GLY A 74 18.03 28.78 2.79
CA GLY A 74 19.31 29.44 2.67
C GLY A 74 20.30 28.79 1.72
N GLY A 75 19.80 28.20 0.61
CA GLY A 75 20.62 27.52 -0.39
C GLY A 75 20.94 26.06 -0.07
N ALA A 76 20.62 25.58 1.14
CA ALA A 76 20.79 24.18 1.52
C ALA A 76 19.45 23.43 1.40
N THR A 77 19.51 22.16 1.02
CA THR A 77 18.33 21.30 0.92
C THR A 77 18.30 20.37 2.13
N PHE A 78 17.16 20.39 2.85
CA PHE A 78 16.94 19.56 4.02
C PHE A 78 15.82 18.57 3.76
N GLN A 79 15.97 17.35 4.25
CA GLN A 79 14.92 16.34 4.27
C GLN A 79 14.14 16.50 5.58
N VAL A 80 12.92 16.98 5.51
CA VAL A 80 12.14 17.36 6.69
C VAL A 80 11.06 16.30 6.96
N PRO A 81 11.05 15.65 8.14
CA PRO A 81 9.98 14.71 8.49
C PRO A 81 8.64 15.42 8.59
N THR A 82 7.62 14.83 8.00
CA THR A 82 6.27 15.38 7.96
C THR A 82 5.25 14.28 8.21
N GLU A 83 4.25 14.56 9.04
CA GLU A 83 3.13 13.62 9.21
C GLU A 83 2.33 13.54 7.93
N ILE A 84 1.82 12.35 7.65
CA ILE A 84 1.04 12.08 6.44
C ILE A 84 -0.45 12.17 6.78
N ARG A 85 -1.22 12.87 5.96
CA ARG A 85 -2.69 12.97 6.13
C ARG A 85 -3.34 11.60 5.89
N PRO A 86 -4.48 11.30 6.54
CA PRO A 86 -5.13 9.99 6.41
C PRO A 86 -5.43 9.56 4.98
N GLU A 87 -5.94 10.46 4.13
CA GLU A 87 -6.24 10.14 2.74
C GLU A 87 -4.97 9.79 1.95
N ARG A 88 -3.88 10.51 2.24
CA ARG A 88 -2.61 10.27 1.60
C ARG A 88 -1.97 8.98 2.10
N LYS A 89 -2.13 8.64 3.38
CA LYS A 89 -1.66 7.36 3.95
C LYS A 89 -2.25 6.18 3.18
N GLU A 90 -3.56 6.20 2.98
CA GLU A 90 -4.27 5.16 2.25
C GLU A 90 -3.76 5.05 0.82
N SER A 91 -3.63 6.18 0.13
CA SER A 91 -3.13 6.22 -1.24
C SER A 91 -1.71 5.69 -1.35
N ILE A 92 -0.82 6.08 -0.43
CA ILE A 92 0.57 5.61 -0.42
C ILE A 92 0.63 4.11 -0.19
N SER A 93 -0.13 3.57 0.77
CA SER A 93 -0.13 2.15 1.06
C SER A 93 -0.60 1.34 -0.15
N MET A 94 -1.67 1.75 -0.80
CA MET A 94 -2.20 1.08 -1.99
C MET A 94 -1.21 1.13 -3.15
N LYS A 95 -0.62 2.28 -3.42
CA LYS A 95 0.38 2.43 -4.49
C LYS A 95 1.62 1.59 -4.23
N ASN A 96 2.09 1.53 -3.00
CA ASN A 96 3.25 0.73 -2.64
C ASN A 96 2.96 -0.76 -2.77
N LEU A 97 1.80 -1.21 -2.32
CA LEU A 97 1.40 -2.61 -2.46
C LEU A 97 1.44 -3.03 -3.95
N ILE A 98 0.85 -2.22 -4.81
CA ILE A 98 0.80 -2.48 -6.25
C ILE A 98 2.21 -2.45 -6.85
N ALA A 99 2.99 -1.43 -6.54
CA ALA A 99 4.33 -1.25 -7.10
C ALA A 99 5.25 -2.43 -6.76
N PHE A 100 5.24 -2.87 -5.52
CA PHE A 100 6.09 -3.99 -5.09
C PHE A 100 5.55 -5.33 -5.55
N ALA A 101 4.23 -5.47 -5.69
CA ALA A 101 3.65 -6.66 -6.33
C ALA A 101 4.14 -6.78 -7.77
N ARG A 102 4.14 -5.70 -8.52
CA ARG A 102 4.60 -5.68 -9.92
C ARG A 102 6.07 -6.07 -10.09
N LYS A 103 6.88 -5.81 -9.07
CA LYS A 103 8.32 -6.15 -9.09
C LYS A 103 8.60 -7.62 -8.79
N ARG A 104 7.62 -8.36 -8.27
CA ARG A 104 7.81 -9.77 -7.92
C ARG A 104 7.80 -10.63 -9.17
N GLY A 105 8.53 -11.76 -9.09
CA GLY A 105 8.39 -12.84 -10.08
C GLY A 105 7.06 -13.57 -9.86
N GLY A 106 6.48 -14.08 -10.93
CA GLY A 106 5.22 -14.81 -10.85
C GLY A 106 4.54 -14.88 -12.21
N LYS A 107 3.50 -15.71 -12.31
CA LYS A 107 2.82 -15.96 -13.58
C LYS A 107 1.85 -14.84 -13.97
N SER A 108 1.16 -14.28 -13.01
CA SER A 108 0.16 -13.24 -13.27
C SER A 108 0.23 -12.15 -12.21
N MET A 109 -0.36 -11.00 -12.52
CA MET A 109 -0.45 -9.90 -11.54
C MET A 109 -1.27 -10.33 -10.33
N ALA A 110 -2.32 -11.14 -10.52
CA ALA A 110 -3.12 -11.63 -9.39
C ALA A 110 -2.28 -12.48 -8.44
N ASP A 111 -1.41 -13.35 -8.94
CA ASP A 111 -0.53 -14.18 -8.12
C ASP A 111 0.50 -13.30 -7.38
N LYS A 112 1.09 -12.35 -8.08
CA LYS A 112 2.06 -11.41 -7.51
C LYS A 112 1.42 -10.57 -6.40
N LEU A 113 0.22 -10.07 -6.64
CA LEU A 113 -0.50 -9.26 -5.67
C LEU A 113 -0.86 -10.09 -4.43
N ALA A 114 -1.35 -11.32 -4.63
CA ALA A 114 -1.66 -12.22 -3.51
C ALA A 114 -0.43 -12.47 -2.65
N ALA A 115 0.72 -12.73 -3.28
CA ALA A 115 1.97 -12.97 -2.56
C ALA A 115 2.40 -11.75 -1.75
N GLU A 116 2.29 -10.56 -2.33
CA GLU A 116 2.63 -9.32 -1.62
C GLU A 116 1.68 -9.05 -0.46
N ILE A 117 0.37 -9.29 -0.64
CA ILE A 117 -0.62 -9.16 0.43
C ILE A 117 -0.27 -10.09 1.60
N MET A 118 0.03 -11.35 1.32
CA MET A 118 0.37 -12.32 2.37
C MET A 118 1.64 -11.93 3.12
N ASP A 119 2.67 -11.47 2.40
CA ASP A 119 3.90 -11.01 3.03
C ASP A 119 3.65 -9.76 3.88
N ALA A 120 2.91 -8.79 3.36
CA ALA A 120 2.56 -7.57 4.09
C ALA A 120 1.77 -7.88 5.36
N TYR A 121 0.84 -8.83 5.29
CA TYR A 121 0.09 -9.28 6.46
C TYR A 121 1.02 -9.82 7.54
N ASN A 122 2.10 -10.48 7.15
CA ASN A 122 3.09 -11.06 8.06
C ASN A 122 4.28 -10.11 8.34
N ASN A 123 4.13 -8.83 8.05
CA ASN A 123 5.16 -7.82 8.24
C ASN A 123 6.45 -8.14 7.46
N GLN A 124 6.29 -8.57 6.23
CA GLN A 124 7.37 -8.92 5.31
C GLN A 124 7.11 -8.33 3.92
N GLY A 125 8.08 -8.47 3.04
CA GLY A 125 7.95 -8.05 1.65
C GLY A 125 8.43 -6.63 1.38
N GLY A 126 8.47 -6.27 0.09
CA GLY A 126 9.01 -4.99 -0.36
C GLY A 126 8.22 -3.78 0.13
N ALA A 127 6.90 -3.86 0.12
CA ALA A 127 6.06 -2.75 0.57
C ALA A 127 6.27 -2.49 2.07
N TYR A 128 6.37 -3.54 2.88
CA TYR A 128 6.64 -3.39 4.30
C TYR A 128 8.03 -2.78 4.55
N LYS A 129 9.03 -3.24 3.82
CA LYS A 129 10.39 -2.67 3.90
C LYS A 129 10.40 -1.20 3.52
N ARG A 130 9.62 -0.82 2.52
CA ARG A 130 9.50 0.59 2.11
C ARG A 130 8.97 1.46 3.25
N LYS A 131 7.94 0.98 3.95
CA LYS A 131 7.41 1.68 5.13
C LYS A 131 8.49 1.84 6.20
N GLU A 132 9.21 0.78 6.51
CA GLU A 132 10.30 0.82 7.49
C GLU A 132 11.39 1.78 7.09
N ASP A 133 11.75 1.83 5.80
CA ASP A 133 12.74 2.76 5.28
C ASP A 133 12.27 4.21 5.42
N MET A 134 11.01 4.49 5.13
CA MET A 134 10.44 5.83 5.28
C MET A 134 10.49 6.28 6.74
N HIS A 135 10.15 5.40 7.67
CA HIS A 135 10.22 5.69 9.11
C HIS A 135 11.66 5.91 9.56
N ARG A 136 12.59 5.12 9.06
CA ARG A 136 14.01 5.25 9.36
C ARG A 136 14.58 6.57 8.86
N MET A 137 14.22 6.96 7.63
CA MET A 137 14.64 8.25 7.06
C MET A 137 14.09 9.41 7.87
N ALA A 138 12.84 9.34 8.30
CA ALA A 138 12.22 10.37 9.12
C ALA A 138 12.92 10.48 10.49
N GLU A 139 13.28 9.35 11.10
CA GLU A 139 14.00 9.33 12.37
C GLU A 139 15.40 9.89 12.22
N ALA A 140 16.10 9.54 11.14
CA ALA A 140 17.44 10.07 10.87
C ALA A 140 17.44 11.59 10.67
N ASN A 141 16.32 12.14 10.19
CA ASN A 141 16.17 13.58 9.92
C ASN A 141 15.32 14.30 10.99
N ARG A 142 15.11 13.65 12.12
CA ARG A 142 14.28 14.18 13.22
C ARG A 142 14.68 15.59 13.65
N ALA A 143 15.97 15.90 13.64
CA ALA A 143 16.48 17.20 14.04
C ALA A 143 15.95 18.34 13.17
N PHE A 144 15.48 18.05 11.95
CA PHE A 144 14.97 19.06 11.02
C PHE A 144 13.44 19.19 11.08
N ALA A 145 12.79 18.54 12.03
CA ALA A 145 11.32 18.58 12.15
C ALA A 145 10.79 20.01 12.34
N HIS A 146 11.55 20.88 12.94
CA HIS A 146 11.16 22.29 13.14
C HIS A 146 11.09 23.10 11.83
N PHE A 147 11.59 22.54 10.72
CA PHE A 147 11.47 23.16 9.39
C PHE A 147 10.21 22.74 8.65
N ARG A 148 9.24 22.10 9.32
CA ARG A 148 8.03 21.61 8.67
C ARG A 148 7.29 22.66 7.85
N PHE A 149 6.68 22.17 6.78
CA PHE A 149 5.86 22.98 5.89
C PHE A 149 4.53 23.37 6.53
#